data_a04b00e8f871cdeb190e15809b6bd576
#
_entry.id   a04b00e8f871cdeb190e15809b6bd576
#
_cell.length_a   1.000
_cell.length_b   1.000
_cell.length_c   1.000
_cell.angle_alpha   90.00
_cell.angle_beta   90.00
_cell.angle_gamma   90.00
#
_symmetry.space_group_name_H-M   'P 1'
#
loop_
_entity.id
_entity.type
_entity.pdbx_description
1 polymer ?
#
loop_
_entity_poly.entity_id
_entity_poly.type
_entity_poly.pdbx_seq_one_letter_code
_entity_poly.pdbx_strand_id
1 'polypeptide(L)'
;MCIRDSLYTVNDLERIGDHAENIAELAESKIQGDIQFSPMGQKDLETIFSYAVGSVENAVSARRNEDAESIRQVIKFEDLVDSTEEDLRDKHIARLANNECRASHGVIFLDIMGNLERVSDHAYNIAGYVKDEM
;
A
#
# COMPACT_ATOMS: atom_id res chain seq x y z
N MET A 1 0.68 7.33 25.49
CA MET A 1 1.29 7.78 24.20
C MET A 1 1.96 9.13 24.45
N CYS A 2 3.22 9.32 24.06
CA CYS A 2 3.88 10.59 24.22
C CYS A 2 3.44 11.58 23.13
N ILE A 3 3.61 12.89 23.39
CA ILE A 3 3.19 13.94 22.45
C ILE A 3 3.89 13.78 21.09
N ARG A 4 5.19 13.46 21.10
CA ARG A 4 5.98 13.26 19.89
C ARG A 4 5.42 12.13 19.02
N ASP A 5 5.11 10.99 19.63
CA ASP A 5 4.56 9.83 18.92
C ASP A 5 3.14 10.12 18.42
N SER A 6 2.36 10.92 19.16
CA SER A 6 1.05 11.38 18.70
C SER A 6 1.15 12.23 17.44
N LEU A 7 2.12 13.15 17.40
CA LEU A 7 2.36 13.99 16.22
C LEU A 7 2.85 13.17 15.03
N TYR A 8 3.73 12.21 15.26
CA TYR A 8 4.20 11.30 14.20
C TYR A 8 3.05 10.43 13.68
N THR A 9 2.21 9.91 14.56
CA THR A 9 1.04 9.11 14.17
C THR A 9 0.09 9.92 13.30
N VAL A 10 -0.23 11.16 13.69
CA VAL A 10 -1.08 12.06 12.90
C VAL A 10 -0.47 12.32 11.53
N ASN A 11 0.83 12.57 11.47
CA ASN A 11 1.53 12.79 10.21
C ASN A 11 1.47 11.55 9.30
N ASP A 12 1.65 10.35 9.85
CA ASP A 12 1.53 9.12 9.07
C ASP A 12 0.09 8.91 8.58
N LEU A 13 -0.91 9.20 9.40
CA LEU A 13 -2.33 9.12 9.00
C LEU A 13 -2.65 10.10 7.86
N GLU A 14 -2.14 11.32 7.94
CA GLU A 14 -2.29 12.31 6.88
C GLU A 14 -1.70 11.80 5.57
N ARG A 15 -0.51 11.23 5.61
CA ARG A 15 0.16 10.69 4.42
C ARG A 15 -0.58 9.48 3.85
N ILE A 16 -1.14 8.63 4.70
CA ILE A 16 -2.01 7.52 4.24
C ILE A 16 -3.20 8.10 3.46
N GLY A 17 -3.83 9.16 3.99
CA GLY A 17 -4.92 9.84 3.31
C GLY A 17 -4.51 10.43 1.96
N ASP A 18 -3.33 11.05 1.88
CA ASP A 18 -2.80 11.61 0.64
C ASP A 18 -2.56 10.52 -0.41
N HIS A 19 -2.00 9.39 -0.02
CA HIS A 19 -1.80 8.26 -0.94
C HIS A 19 -3.13 7.63 -1.37
N ALA A 20 -4.12 7.57 -0.49
CA ALA A 20 -5.46 7.10 -0.84
C ALA A 20 -6.11 8.03 -1.88
N GLU A 21 -5.95 9.34 -1.73
CA GLU A 21 -6.42 10.32 -2.72
C GLU A 21 -5.72 10.12 -4.06
N ASN A 22 -4.41 9.92 -4.06
CA ASN A 22 -3.65 9.63 -5.28
C ASN A 22 -4.17 8.38 -5.99
N ILE A 23 -4.48 7.32 -5.24
CA ILE A 23 -5.03 6.08 -5.80
C ILE A 23 -6.40 6.36 -6.44
N ALA A 24 -7.25 7.14 -5.80
CA ALA A 24 -8.55 7.50 -6.34
C ALA A 24 -8.42 8.31 -7.65
N GLU A 25 -7.47 9.25 -7.71
CA GLU A 25 -7.18 10.03 -8.90
C GLU A 25 -6.64 9.15 -10.04
N LEU A 26 -5.78 8.18 -9.72
CA LEU A 26 -5.26 7.22 -10.70
C LEU A 26 -6.38 6.31 -11.23
N ALA A 27 -7.30 5.87 -10.37
CA ALA A 27 -8.46 5.09 -10.77
C ALA A 27 -9.38 5.90 -11.71
N GLU A 28 -9.58 7.17 -11.42
CA GLU A 28 -10.34 8.08 -12.30
C GLU A 28 -9.67 8.23 -13.66
N SER A 29 -8.36 8.42 -13.69
CA SER A 29 -7.59 8.49 -14.93
C SER A 29 -7.70 7.21 -15.75
N LYS A 30 -7.69 6.05 -15.08
CA LYS A 30 -7.88 4.75 -15.71
C LYS A 30 -9.24 4.66 -16.41
N ILE A 31 -10.29 5.10 -15.73
CA ILE A 31 -11.67 5.07 -16.26
C ILE A 31 -11.79 6.03 -17.45
N GLN A 32 -11.33 7.27 -17.31
CA GLN A 32 -11.42 8.29 -18.35
C GLN A 32 -10.62 7.93 -19.60
N GLY A 33 -9.47 7.28 -19.41
CA GLY A 33 -8.60 6.84 -20.50
C GLY A 33 -8.99 5.49 -21.11
N ASP A 34 -10.06 4.85 -20.63
CA ASP A 34 -10.48 3.51 -21.03
C ASP A 34 -9.32 2.51 -20.96
N ILE A 35 -8.52 2.62 -19.89
CA ILE A 35 -7.36 1.76 -19.65
C ILE A 35 -7.83 0.47 -19.01
N GLN A 36 -7.44 -0.66 -19.59
CA GLN A 36 -7.77 -1.98 -19.08
C GLN A 36 -6.51 -2.67 -18.56
N PHE A 37 -6.58 -3.21 -17.35
CA PHE A 37 -5.57 -4.14 -16.85
C PHE A 37 -5.96 -5.55 -17.28
N SER A 38 -4.97 -6.44 -17.46
CA SER A 38 -5.27 -7.84 -17.72
C SER A 38 -6.03 -8.44 -16.53
N PRO A 39 -6.81 -9.54 -16.72
CA PRO A 39 -7.46 -10.21 -15.59
C PRO A 39 -6.50 -10.59 -14.49
N MET A 40 -5.29 -11.06 -14.83
CA MET A 40 -4.25 -11.37 -13.85
C MET A 40 -3.73 -10.11 -13.14
N GLY A 41 -3.49 -9.03 -13.87
CA GLY A 41 -3.07 -7.77 -13.30
C GLY A 41 -4.10 -7.18 -12.34
N GLN A 42 -5.37 -7.26 -12.70
CA GLN A 42 -6.48 -6.83 -11.85
C GLN A 42 -6.51 -7.63 -10.54
N LYS A 43 -6.36 -8.95 -10.63
CA LYS A 43 -6.33 -9.84 -9.47
C LYS A 43 -5.13 -9.54 -8.57
N ASP A 44 -3.96 -9.35 -9.17
CA ASP A 44 -2.74 -9.02 -8.44
C ASP A 44 -2.88 -7.70 -7.70
N LEU A 45 -3.50 -6.70 -8.34
CA LEU A 45 -3.77 -5.40 -7.72
C LEU A 45 -4.74 -5.53 -6.54
N GLU A 46 -5.78 -6.33 -6.67
CA GLU A 46 -6.71 -6.61 -5.58
C GLU A 46 -6.01 -7.28 -4.39
N THR A 47 -5.07 -8.17 -4.66
CA THR A 47 -4.30 -8.86 -3.62
C THR A 47 -3.44 -7.88 -2.83
N ILE A 48 -2.64 -7.05 -3.52
CA ILE A 48 -1.78 -6.08 -2.83
C ILE A 48 -2.61 -5.01 -2.10
N PHE A 49 -3.73 -4.60 -2.66
CA PHE A 49 -4.67 -3.69 -2.02
C PHE A 49 -5.19 -4.27 -0.70
N SER A 50 -5.59 -5.53 -0.72
CA SER A 50 -6.05 -6.24 0.47
C SER A 50 -4.99 -6.27 1.57
N TYR A 51 -3.72 -6.49 1.23
CA TYR A 51 -2.62 -6.47 2.19
C TYR A 51 -2.39 -5.07 2.78
N ALA A 52 -2.43 -4.03 1.94
CA ALA A 52 -2.27 -2.66 2.40
C ALA A 52 -3.41 -2.24 3.36
N VAL A 53 -4.65 -2.59 3.03
CA VAL A 53 -5.82 -2.34 3.90
C VAL A 53 -5.67 -3.09 5.22
N GLY A 54 -5.26 -4.36 5.18
CA GLY A 54 -4.99 -5.15 6.39
C GLY A 54 -3.93 -4.52 7.27
N SER A 55 -2.89 -3.97 6.67
CA SER A 55 -1.83 -3.24 7.38
C SER A 55 -2.40 -2.03 8.12
N VAL A 56 -3.20 -1.19 7.45
CA VAL A 56 -3.81 0.00 8.07
C VAL A 56 -4.77 -0.39 9.19
N GLU A 57 -5.64 -1.36 8.96
CA GLU A 57 -6.60 -1.82 9.97
C GLU A 57 -5.90 -2.29 11.24
N ASN A 58 -4.83 -3.07 11.09
CA ASN A 58 -4.07 -3.57 12.23
C ASN A 58 -3.24 -2.47 12.89
N ALA A 59 -2.73 -1.49 12.14
CA ALA A 59 -2.02 -0.35 12.72
C ALA A 59 -2.96 0.49 13.60
N VAL A 60 -4.19 0.73 13.15
CA VAL A 60 -5.22 1.43 13.93
C VAL A 60 -5.57 0.65 15.19
N SER A 61 -5.78 -0.67 15.06
CA SER A 61 -6.06 -1.55 16.20
C SER A 61 -4.90 -1.54 17.20
N ALA A 62 -3.67 -1.62 16.72
CA ALA A 62 -2.47 -1.56 17.57
C ALA A 62 -2.43 -0.23 18.34
N ARG A 63 -2.69 0.90 17.67
CA ARG A 63 -2.68 2.21 18.33
C ARG A 63 -3.79 2.33 19.36
N ARG A 64 -4.97 1.85 19.04
CA ARG A 64 -6.16 1.96 19.91
C ARG A 64 -6.08 1.08 21.14
N ASN A 65 -5.58 -0.16 20.97
CA ASN A 65 -5.67 -1.21 21.99
C ASN A 65 -4.31 -1.61 22.58
N GLU A 66 -3.20 -1.06 22.09
CA GLU A 66 -1.84 -1.48 22.44
C GLU A 66 -1.66 -2.99 22.31
N ASP A 67 -2.16 -3.54 21.20
CA ASP A 67 -2.29 -4.97 20.96
C ASP A 67 -1.08 -5.53 20.21
N ALA A 68 -0.30 -6.37 20.88
CA ALA A 68 0.89 -7.01 20.31
C ALA A 68 0.58 -7.87 19.09
N GLU A 69 -0.59 -8.52 19.03
CA GLU A 69 -0.98 -9.31 17.87
C GLU A 69 -1.22 -8.45 16.65
N SER A 70 -1.87 -7.30 16.81
CA SER A 70 -2.07 -6.34 15.72
C SER A 70 -0.74 -5.83 15.18
N ILE A 71 0.25 -5.59 16.04
CA ILE A 71 1.60 -5.19 15.61
C ILE A 71 2.23 -6.30 14.74
N ARG A 72 2.13 -7.56 15.17
CA ARG A 72 2.65 -8.70 14.39
C ARG A 72 1.99 -8.79 13.02
N GLN A 73 0.67 -8.54 12.94
CA GLN A 73 -0.06 -8.54 11.67
C GLN A 73 0.42 -7.42 10.75
N VAL A 74 0.69 -6.22 11.28
CA VAL A 74 1.23 -5.12 10.48
C VAL A 74 2.58 -5.51 9.87
N ILE A 75 3.47 -6.09 10.65
CA ILE A 75 4.78 -6.54 10.17
C ILE A 75 4.61 -7.58 9.06
N LYS A 76 3.72 -8.54 9.23
CA LYS A 76 3.43 -9.56 8.24
C LYS A 76 2.90 -8.95 6.94
N PHE A 77 1.93 -8.05 7.02
CA PHE A 77 1.36 -7.39 5.83
C PHE A 77 2.39 -6.50 5.13
N GLU A 78 3.26 -5.83 5.88
CA GLU A 78 4.36 -5.04 5.31
C GLU A 78 5.27 -5.94 4.45
N ASP A 79 5.67 -7.07 4.96
CA ASP A 79 6.49 -8.03 4.21
C ASP A 79 5.76 -8.54 2.96
N LEU A 80 4.45 -8.82 3.07
CA LEU A 80 3.64 -9.27 1.94
C LEU A 80 3.48 -8.17 0.88
N VAL A 81 3.27 -6.94 1.28
CA VAL A 81 3.19 -5.80 0.34
C VAL A 81 4.51 -5.63 -0.41
N ASP A 82 5.63 -5.61 0.32
CA ASP A 82 6.95 -5.41 -0.28
C ASP A 82 7.31 -6.52 -1.26
N SER A 83 7.12 -7.77 -0.89
CA SER A 83 7.45 -8.91 -1.75
C SER A 83 6.52 -8.99 -2.96
N THR A 84 5.24 -8.68 -2.79
CA THR A 84 4.26 -8.68 -3.88
C THR A 84 4.55 -7.53 -4.86
N GLU A 85 4.85 -6.35 -4.35
CA GLU A 85 5.20 -5.18 -5.17
C GLU A 85 6.44 -5.46 -6.03
N GLU A 86 7.48 -6.01 -5.42
CA GLU A 86 8.71 -6.36 -6.14
C GLU A 86 8.44 -7.40 -7.24
N ASP A 87 7.69 -8.45 -6.93
CA ASP A 87 7.33 -9.50 -7.88
C ASP A 87 6.50 -8.94 -9.05
N LEU A 88 5.52 -8.11 -8.77
CA LEU A 88 4.66 -7.50 -9.79
C LEU A 88 5.42 -6.50 -10.66
N ARG A 89 6.34 -5.76 -10.08
CA ARG A 89 7.21 -4.83 -10.81
C ARG A 89 8.08 -5.59 -11.81
N ASP A 90 8.71 -6.68 -11.37
CA ASP A 90 9.56 -7.50 -12.23
C ASP A 90 8.75 -8.12 -13.38
N LYS A 91 7.56 -8.64 -13.10
CA LYS A 91 6.65 -9.18 -14.12
C LYS A 91 6.24 -8.10 -15.13
N HIS A 92 5.98 -6.89 -14.66
CA HIS A 92 5.59 -5.78 -15.53
C HIS A 92 6.74 -5.36 -16.44
N ILE A 93 7.95 -5.26 -15.92
CA ILE A 93 9.15 -4.95 -16.71
C ILE A 93 9.34 -5.99 -17.79
N ALA A 94 9.18 -7.29 -17.47
CA ALA A 94 9.28 -8.37 -18.46
C ALA A 94 8.24 -8.25 -19.56
N ARG A 95 6.99 -7.88 -19.23
CA ARG A 95 5.92 -7.67 -20.22
C ARG A 95 6.21 -6.50 -21.14
N LEU A 96 6.74 -5.40 -20.61
CA LEU A 96 7.15 -4.24 -21.40
C LEU A 96 8.26 -4.63 -22.38
N ALA A 97 9.25 -5.38 -21.92
CA ALA A 97 10.37 -5.84 -22.77
C ALA A 97 9.89 -6.73 -23.91
N ASN A 98 8.80 -7.48 -23.71
CA ASN A 98 8.21 -8.38 -24.70
C ASN A 98 7.08 -7.75 -25.52
N ASN A 99 6.83 -6.45 -25.35
CA ASN A 99 5.73 -5.72 -26.00
C ASN A 99 4.34 -6.31 -25.69
N GLU A 100 4.17 -6.92 -24.52
CA GLU A 100 2.91 -7.54 -24.10
C GLU A 100 1.93 -6.56 -23.45
N CYS A 101 2.37 -5.34 -23.11
CA CYS A 101 1.52 -4.29 -22.57
C CYS A 101 1.95 -2.92 -23.08
N ARG A 102 1.02 -1.98 -23.01
CA ARG A 102 1.30 -0.59 -23.37
C ARG A 102 1.95 0.11 -22.17
N ALA A 103 2.99 0.91 -22.43
CA ALA A 103 3.71 1.67 -21.41
C ALA A 103 2.77 2.57 -20.59
N SER A 104 1.81 3.24 -21.26
CA SER A 104 0.85 4.14 -20.59
C SER A 104 -0.04 3.41 -19.57
N HIS A 105 -0.45 2.18 -19.87
CA HIS A 105 -1.23 1.34 -18.95
C HIS A 105 -0.38 0.90 -17.76
N GLY A 106 0.86 0.56 -18.03
CA GLY A 106 1.80 0.11 -17.01
C GLY A 106 2.16 1.21 -16.01
N VAL A 107 2.27 2.45 -16.45
CA VAL A 107 2.57 3.58 -15.56
C VAL A 107 1.48 3.73 -14.49
N ILE A 108 0.21 3.68 -14.88
CA ILE A 108 -0.90 3.77 -13.92
C ILE A 108 -0.88 2.60 -12.94
N PHE A 109 -0.68 1.40 -13.44
CA PHE A 109 -0.60 0.20 -12.61
C PHE A 109 0.53 0.32 -11.56
N LEU A 110 1.73 0.69 -12.00
CA LEU A 110 2.88 0.86 -11.11
C LEU A 110 2.69 2.00 -10.10
N ASP A 111 2.05 3.10 -10.52
CA ASP A 111 1.78 4.22 -9.63
C ASP A 111 0.78 3.84 -8.53
N ILE A 112 -0.25 3.06 -8.86
CA ILE A 112 -1.19 2.55 -7.85
C ILE A 112 -0.44 1.65 -6.88
N MET A 113 0.37 0.72 -7.36
CA MET A 113 1.16 -0.17 -6.49
C MET A 113 2.10 0.61 -5.59
N GLY A 114 2.78 1.63 -6.12
CA GLY A 114 3.69 2.47 -5.35
C GLY A 114 2.99 3.21 -4.23
N ASN A 115 1.77 3.71 -4.48
CA ASN A 115 0.97 4.35 -3.44
C ASN A 115 0.52 3.35 -2.36
N LEU A 116 0.14 2.13 -2.74
CA LEU A 116 -0.22 1.08 -1.79
C LEU A 116 0.97 0.69 -0.90
N GLU A 117 2.17 0.60 -1.48
CA GLU A 117 3.38 0.33 -0.72
C GLU A 117 3.63 1.43 0.32
N ARG A 118 3.49 2.69 -0.06
CA ARG A 118 3.68 3.83 0.86
C ARG A 118 2.62 3.86 1.95
N VAL A 119 1.37 3.50 1.65
CA VAL A 119 0.33 3.34 2.66
C VAL A 119 0.76 2.30 3.71
N SER A 120 1.26 1.16 3.26
CA SER A 120 1.76 0.11 4.14
C SER A 120 2.96 0.57 4.97
N ASP A 121 3.89 1.34 4.39
CA ASP A 121 5.04 1.89 5.10
C ASP A 121 4.61 2.80 6.25
N HIS A 122 3.63 3.67 6.02
CA HIS A 122 3.11 4.55 7.05
C HIS A 122 2.36 3.79 8.15
N ALA A 123 1.63 2.76 7.80
CA ALA A 123 0.99 1.86 8.76
C ALA A 123 2.04 1.15 9.63
N TYR A 124 3.13 0.69 9.01
CA TYR A 124 4.25 0.09 9.71
C TYR A 124 4.88 1.06 10.72
N ASN A 125 5.06 2.32 10.33
CA ASN A 125 5.57 3.34 11.24
C ASN A 125 4.68 3.51 12.47
N ILE A 126 3.37 3.56 12.28
CA ILE A 126 2.40 3.69 13.39
C ILE A 126 2.53 2.51 14.35
N ALA A 127 2.58 1.29 13.84
CA ALA A 127 2.77 0.09 14.65
C ALA A 127 4.10 0.13 15.41
N GLY A 128 5.15 0.66 14.77
CA GLY A 128 6.47 0.83 15.38
C GLY A 128 6.46 1.76 16.59
N TYR A 129 5.74 2.87 16.51
CA TYR A 129 5.61 3.78 17.66
C TYR A 129 4.91 3.10 18.82
N VAL A 130 3.86 2.32 18.55
CA VAL A 130 3.14 1.57 19.60
C VAL A 130 4.05 0.54 20.23
N LYS A 131 4.79 -0.22 19.42
CA LYS A 131 5.72 -1.23 19.88
C LYS A 131 6.77 -0.63 20.82
N ASP A 132 7.31 0.53 20.47
CA ASP A 132 8.35 1.20 21.25
C ASP A 132 7.83 1.72 22.61
N GLU A 133 6.53 1.97 22.72
CA GLU A 133 5.86 2.39 23.95
C GLU A 133 5.50 1.25 24.89
N MET A 134 5.56 0.01 24.43
CA MET A 134 5.13 -1.18 25.20
C MET A 134 6.23 -1.76 26.08
#